data_1bd9f5f88f8c81fb5f745796530d5c2c
#
_entry.id   1bd9f5f88f8c81fb5f745796530d5c2c
#
_cell.length_a   1.000
_cell.length_b   1.000
_cell.length_c   1.000
_cell.angle_alpha   90.00
_cell.angle_beta   90.00
_cell.angle_gamma   90.00
#
_symmetry.space_group_name_H-M   'P 1'
#
loop_
_entity.id
_entity.type
_entity.pdbx_description
1 polymer ?
#
loop_
_entity_poly.entity_id
_entity_poly.type
_entity_poly.pdbx_seq_one_letter_code
_entity_poly.pdbx_strand_id
1 'polypeptide(L)'
;MPNQDASFLNPERIIEQIGLQPGFQAGDLGCGSGYMSFAASRAVGGAGRVYAVDVQKAVLEQVKKEAQVEGITNIITIWSDLEVSGATQIARASLDSVFLVNILFLVKNKDAVFTEAKRLLKKEGTLLVVDWLPGSTGIGPVLDARVGPDQASQLAQSAGFTKLTDIDAGKFHYGMVFKQQ
;
A
#
# COMPACT_ATOMS: atom_id res chain seq x y z
N MET A 1 5.54 14.48 -23.65
CA MET A 1 5.25 13.53 -22.57
C MET A 1 3.95 12.85 -22.93
N PRO A 2 3.85 11.52 -23.12
CA PRO A 2 2.57 10.90 -23.38
C PRO A 2 1.70 11.06 -22.13
N ASN A 3 0.50 11.53 -22.36
CA ASN A 3 -0.59 11.57 -21.40
C ASN A 3 -0.80 10.12 -20.91
N GLN A 4 -0.27 9.76 -19.74
CA GLN A 4 -0.62 8.50 -19.10
C GLN A 4 -2.12 8.62 -18.82
N ASP A 5 -2.90 7.73 -19.42
CA ASP A 5 -4.35 7.71 -19.31
C ASP A 5 -4.76 7.90 -17.85
N ALA A 6 -5.42 9.00 -17.55
CA ALA A 6 -5.93 9.33 -16.22
C ALA A 6 -6.97 8.30 -15.70
N SER A 7 -7.18 7.23 -16.45
CA SER A 7 -8.10 6.13 -16.15
C SER A 7 -7.53 5.06 -15.23
N PHE A 8 -6.19 4.88 -15.19
CA PHE A 8 -5.55 3.87 -14.36
C PHE A 8 -4.93 4.47 -13.10
N LEU A 9 -4.65 3.62 -12.13
CA LEU A 9 -3.93 3.95 -10.92
C LEU A 9 -2.56 4.54 -11.27
N ASN A 10 -2.28 5.76 -10.77
CA ASN A 10 -1.01 6.44 -10.94
C ASN A 10 -0.31 6.55 -9.59
N PRO A 11 0.76 5.75 -9.34
CA PRO A 11 1.43 5.71 -8.05
C PRO A 11 2.01 7.05 -7.60
N GLU A 12 2.62 7.82 -8.50
CA GLU A 12 3.21 9.13 -8.20
C GLU A 12 2.15 10.10 -7.70
N ARG A 13 1.02 10.18 -8.42
CA ARG A 13 -0.11 11.04 -8.03
C ARG A 13 -0.73 10.64 -6.69
N ILE A 14 -0.79 9.35 -6.40
CA ILE A 14 -1.27 8.85 -5.10
C ILE A 14 -0.31 9.26 -3.99
N ILE A 15 1.00 9.07 -4.18
CA ILE A 15 2.02 9.43 -3.20
C ILE A 15 2.02 10.95 -2.93
N GLU A 16 1.82 11.78 -3.96
CA GLU A 16 1.66 13.23 -3.79
C GLU A 16 0.44 13.58 -2.93
N GLN A 17 -0.72 12.95 -3.20
CA GLN A 17 -1.96 13.22 -2.46
C GLN A 17 -1.88 12.84 -0.98
N ILE A 18 -1.15 11.79 -0.62
CA ILE A 18 -0.97 11.39 0.78
C ILE A 18 0.11 12.19 1.51
N GLY A 19 0.86 13.05 0.79
CA GLY A 19 1.85 13.94 1.37
C GLY A 19 3.03 13.23 2.02
N LEU A 20 3.51 12.13 1.41
CA LEU A 20 4.66 11.39 1.92
C LEU A 20 5.92 12.28 1.94
N GLN A 21 6.57 12.40 3.10
CA GLN A 21 7.66 13.34 3.30
C GLN A 21 9.05 12.70 3.14
N PRO A 22 10.07 13.47 2.71
CA PRO A 22 11.46 13.02 2.75
C PRO A 22 11.87 12.53 4.15
N GLY A 23 12.59 11.42 4.19
CA GLY A 23 13.02 10.79 5.44
C GLY A 23 12.00 9.85 6.08
N PHE A 24 10.76 9.78 5.59
CA PHE A 24 9.74 8.86 6.12
C PHE A 24 10.11 7.41 5.88
N GLN A 25 9.61 6.54 6.76
CA GLN A 25 9.62 5.11 6.59
C GLN A 25 8.24 4.64 6.17
N ALA A 26 8.14 3.99 5.03
CA ALA A 26 6.87 3.52 4.47
C ALA A 26 6.86 2.00 4.29
N GLY A 27 5.69 1.38 4.39
CA GLY A 27 5.47 -0.05 4.12
C GLY A 27 4.46 -0.23 3.00
N ASP A 28 4.87 -0.91 1.94
CA ASP A 28 4.02 -1.32 0.82
C ASP A 28 3.67 -2.80 1.03
N LEU A 29 2.51 -3.05 1.61
CA LEU A 29 2.08 -4.38 2.04
C LEU A 29 1.28 -5.08 0.93
N GLY A 30 1.86 -6.10 0.34
CA GLY A 30 1.40 -6.72 -0.90
C GLY A 30 1.88 -5.94 -2.11
N CYS A 31 3.19 -5.67 -2.16
CA CYS A 31 3.78 -4.72 -3.10
C CYS A 31 3.66 -5.12 -4.58
N GLY A 32 3.39 -6.40 -4.88
CA GLY A 32 3.33 -6.88 -6.24
C GLY A 32 4.57 -6.44 -7.05
N SER A 33 4.37 -5.89 -8.22
CA SER A 33 5.47 -5.40 -9.08
C SER A 33 6.19 -4.16 -8.53
N GLY A 34 5.84 -3.66 -7.34
CA GLY A 34 6.55 -2.59 -6.65
C GLY A 34 6.26 -1.16 -7.14
N TYR A 35 5.22 -0.95 -7.96
CA TYR A 35 4.92 0.39 -8.49
C TYR A 35 4.76 1.44 -7.38
N MET A 36 4.04 1.11 -6.31
CA MET A 36 3.91 2.00 -5.14
C MET A 36 5.23 2.13 -4.39
N SER A 37 5.98 1.03 -4.24
CA SER A 37 7.30 1.03 -3.60
C SER A 37 8.29 1.96 -4.29
N PHE A 38 8.34 1.95 -5.62
CA PHE A 38 9.23 2.82 -6.40
C PHE A 38 8.82 4.30 -6.30
N ALA A 39 7.53 4.61 -6.43
CA ALA A 39 7.03 5.97 -6.26
C ALA A 39 7.29 6.50 -4.84
N ALA A 40 7.04 5.70 -3.82
CA ALA A 40 7.32 6.04 -2.43
C ALA A 40 8.83 6.23 -2.17
N SER A 41 9.68 5.37 -2.74
CA SER A 41 11.14 5.46 -2.63
C SER A 41 11.67 6.80 -3.13
N ARG A 42 11.18 7.27 -4.26
CA ARG A 42 11.52 8.59 -4.80
C ARG A 42 11.07 9.73 -3.89
N ALA A 43 9.87 9.63 -3.33
CA ALA A 43 9.31 10.66 -2.45
C ALA A 43 10.04 10.76 -1.10
N VAL A 44 10.34 9.62 -0.46
CA VAL A 44 11.04 9.63 0.84
C VAL A 44 12.54 9.92 0.70
N GLY A 45 13.11 9.75 -0.48
CA GLY A 45 14.52 10.02 -0.77
C GLY A 45 15.50 9.15 0.00
N GLY A 46 16.80 9.41 -0.14
CA GLY A 46 17.87 8.59 0.42
C GLY A 46 17.92 8.51 1.96
N ALA A 47 17.30 9.46 2.66
CA ALA A 47 17.18 9.44 4.12
C ALA A 47 15.98 8.61 4.62
N GLY A 48 15.00 8.34 3.74
CA GLY A 48 13.84 7.52 4.02
C GLY A 48 14.05 6.06 3.63
N ARG A 49 13.02 5.25 3.87
CA ARG A 49 13.07 3.81 3.57
C ARG A 49 11.69 3.28 3.20
N VAL A 50 11.64 2.36 2.24
CA VAL A 50 10.41 1.66 1.85
C VAL A 50 10.59 0.16 2.05
N TYR A 51 9.67 -0.45 2.78
CA TYR A 51 9.59 -1.89 2.96
C TYR A 51 8.56 -2.45 1.98
N ALA A 52 9.04 -3.14 0.95
CA ALA A 52 8.22 -3.83 -0.04
C ALA A 52 7.97 -5.27 0.44
N VAL A 53 6.75 -5.54 0.86
CA VAL A 53 6.36 -6.83 1.47
C VAL A 53 5.46 -7.61 0.53
N ASP A 54 5.79 -8.86 0.25
CA ASP A 54 4.92 -9.76 -0.53
C ASP A 54 5.13 -11.23 -0.11
N VAL A 55 4.13 -12.07 -0.34
CA VAL A 55 4.19 -13.51 -0.11
C VAL A 55 4.86 -14.26 -1.27
N GLN A 56 4.97 -13.64 -2.43
CA GLN A 56 5.54 -14.21 -3.64
C GLN A 56 7.02 -13.83 -3.77
N LYS A 57 7.94 -14.77 -3.50
CA LYS A 57 9.40 -14.54 -3.61
C LYS A 57 9.83 -14.05 -4.99
N ALA A 58 9.23 -14.59 -6.05
CA ALA A 58 9.58 -14.21 -7.42
C ALA A 58 9.33 -12.72 -7.71
N VAL A 59 8.24 -12.18 -7.15
CA VAL A 59 7.89 -10.76 -7.29
C VAL A 59 8.91 -9.89 -6.56
N LEU A 60 9.29 -10.25 -5.35
CA LEU A 60 10.30 -9.53 -4.56
C LEU A 60 11.68 -9.53 -5.23
N GLU A 61 12.09 -10.64 -5.85
CA GLU A 61 13.34 -10.71 -6.61
C GLU A 61 13.29 -9.78 -7.84
N GLN A 62 12.13 -9.65 -8.50
CA GLN A 62 11.96 -8.71 -9.59
C GLN A 62 12.07 -7.26 -9.09
N VAL A 63 11.39 -6.88 -8.01
CA VAL A 63 11.48 -5.55 -7.39
C VAL A 63 12.93 -5.23 -7.02
N LYS A 64 13.64 -6.17 -6.40
CA LYS A 64 15.05 -6.00 -6.03
C LYS A 64 15.95 -5.78 -7.23
N LYS A 65 15.75 -6.55 -8.30
CA LYS A 65 16.52 -6.43 -9.54
C LYS A 65 16.28 -5.07 -10.22
N GLU A 66 15.03 -4.64 -10.29
CA GLU A 66 14.66 -3.36 -10.88
C GLU A 66 15.22 -2.18 -10.05
N ALA A 67 15.14 -2.25 -8.72
CA ALA A 67 15.78 -1.27 -7.85
C ALA A 67 17.28 -1.16 -8.09
N GLN A 68 17.99 -2.28 -8.28
CA GLN A 68 19.41 -2.28 -8.62
C GLN A 68 19.69 -1.61 -9.97
N VAL A 69 18.87 -1.89 -10.98
CA VAL A 69 19.02 -1.27 -12.34
C VAL A 69 18.81 0.24 -12.29
N GLU A 70 17.84 0.70 -11.50
CA GLU A 70 17.55 2.13 -11.30
C GLU A 70 18.49 2.82 -10.30
N GLY A 71 19.39 2.10 -9.63
CA GLY A 71 20.28 2.64 -8.60
C GLY A 71 19.55 3.04 -7.31
N ILE A 72 18.37 2.47 -7.06
CA ILE A 72 17.57 2.71 -5.87
C ILE A 72 18.07 1.84 -4.72
N THR A 73 18.44 2.46 -3.60
CA THR A 73 19.07 1.77 -2.46
C THR A 73 18.22 1.76 -1.18
N ASN A 74 17.09 2.45 -1.18
CA ASN A 74 16.24 2.64 -0.01
C ASN A 74 14.96 1.78 -0.02
N ILE A 75 14.84 0.81 -0.94
CA ILE A 75 13.80 -0.23 -0.92
C ILE A 75 14.37 -1.49 -0.28
N ILE A 76 13.66 -2.02 0.73
CA ILE A 76 13.95 -3.29 1.40
C ILE A 76 12.83 -4.27 1.08
N THR A 77 13.14 -5.36 0.40
CA THR A 77 12.17 -6.41 0.11
C THR A 77 12.05 -7.39 1.29
N ILE A 78 10.83 -7.71 1.68
CA ILE A 78 10.53 -8.64 2.78
C ILE A 78 9.54 -9.70 2.31
N TRP A 79 9.95 -10.95 2.36
CA TRP A 79 9.06 -12.06 2.14
C TRP A 79 8.24 -12.37 3.39
N SER A 80 6.93 -12.19 3.33
CA SER A 80 6.06 -12.42 4.48
C SER A 80 4.62 -12.64 4.06
N ASP A 81 3.89 -13.40 4.88
CA ASP A 81 2.44 -13.52 4.81
C ASP A 81 1.81 -12.48 5.74
N LEU A 82 1.05 -11.55 5.17
CA LEU A 82 0.38 -10.47 5.90
C LEU A 82 -0.79 -10.97 6.78
N GLU A 83 -1.28 -12.18 6.54
CA GLU A 83 -2.34 -12.80 7.33
C GLU A 83 -1.80 -13.41 8.64
N VAL A 84 -0.46 -13.44 8.81
CA VAL A 84 0.22 -13.91 10.02
C VAL A 84 0.77 -12.73 10.81
N SER A 85 0.18 -12.41 11.95
CA SER A 85 0.57 -11.26 12.77
C SER A 85 2.06 -11.30 13.15
N GLY A 86 2.77 -10.20 12.91
CA GLY A 86 4.19 -10.05 13.24
C GLY A 86 5.15 -10.76 12.28
N ALA A 87 4.67 -11.47 11.25
CA ALA A 87 5.52 -12.20 10.32
C ALA A 87 6.42 -11.30 9.46
N THR A 88 6.07 -10.03 9.27
CA THR A 88 6.87 -9.08 8.48
C THR A 88 8.23 -8.78 9.09
N GLN A 89 8.44 -9.06 10.38
CA GLN A 89 9.66 -8.75 11.16
C GLN A 89 10.05 -7.25 11.13
N ILE A 90 9.18 -6.36 10.64
CA ILE A 90 9.32 -4.93 10.77
C ILE A 90 8.97 -4.54 12.21
N ALA A 91 9.76 -3.64 12.79
CA ALA A 91 9.55 -3.20 14.16
C ALA A 91 8.17 -2.55 14.34
N ARG A 92 7.54 -2.80 15.49
CA ARG A 92 6.27 -2.13 15.87
C ARG A 92 6.48 -0.62 15.92
N ALA A 93 5.46 0.14 15.50
CA ALA A 93 5.44 1.60 15.57
C ALA A 93 6.67 2.26 14.94
N SER A 94 7.14 1.74 13.80
CA SER A 94 8.33 2.24 13.11
C SER A 94 8.02 2.95 11.79
N LEU A 95 6.85 2.74 11.21
CA LEU A 95 6.48 3.29 9.90
C LEU A 95 5.64 4.57 10.04
N ASP A 96 5.95 5.55 9.21
CA ASP A 96 5.18 6.80 9.11
C ASP A 96 3.94 6.61 8.24
N SER A 97 4.03 5.72 7.24
CA SER A 97 2.92 5.42 6.33
C SER A 97 2.92 3.94 5.93
N VAL A 98 1.73 3.37 5.75
CA VAL A 98 1.52 2.00 5.25
C VAL A 98 0.54 2.04 4.09
N PHE A 99 0.80 1.25 3.05
CA PHE A 99 -0.05 1.14 1.87
C PHE A 99 -0.63 -0.25 1.75
N LEU A 100 -1.93 -0.33 1.52
CA LEU A 100 -2.69 -1.52 1.10
C LEU A 100 -3.29 -1.20 -0.27
N VAL A 101 -2.62 -1.60 -1.34
CA VAL A 101 -3.02 -1.26 -2.71
C VAL A 101 -3.28 -2.51 -3.52
N ASN A 102 -4.52 -2.69 -3.96
CA ASN A 102 -4.96 -3.86 -4.73
C ASN A 102 -4.66 -5.21 -4.06
N ILE A 103 -4.83 -5.28 -2.73
CA ILE A 103 -4.52 -6.47 -1.93
C ILE A 103 -5.77 -7.10 -1.29
N LEU A 104 -6.82 -6.31 -0.99
CA LEU A 104 -7.93 -6.78 -0.16
C LEU A 104 -8.73 -7.92 -0.81
N PHE A 105 -8.80 -7.97 -2.12
CA PHE A 105 -9.48 -9.06 -2.84
C PHE A 105 -8.67 -10.37 -2.86
N LEU A 106 -7.37 -10.32 -2.57
CA LEU A 106 -6.47 -11.49 -2.57
C LEU A 106 -6.41 -12.19 -1.21
N VAL A 107 -6.53 -11.44 -0.11
CA VAL A 107 -6.37 -11.96 1.25
C VAL A 107 -7.67 -12.54 1.79
N LYS A 108 -7.59 -13.63 2.53
CA LYS A 108 -8.73 -14.28 3.18
C LYS A 108 -9.06 -13.59 4.51
N ASN A 109 -8.05 -13.38 5.35
CA ASN A 109 -8.18 -12.74 6.66
C ASN A 109 -7.81 -11.25 6.57
N LYS A 110 -8.76 -10.43 6.17
CA LYS A 110 -8.56 -8.98 6.01
C LYS A 110 -8.27 -8.29 7.35
N ASP A 111 -8.90 -8.75 8.43
CA ASP A 111 -8.67 -8.20 9.78
C ASP A 111 -7.21 -8.34 10.22
N ALA A 112 -6.57 -9.47 9.89
CA ALA A 112 -5.15 -9.67 10.17
C ALA A 112 -4.27 -8.65 9.44
N VAL A 113 -4.58 -8.34 8.18
CA VAL A 113 -3.83 -7.36 7.38
C VAL A 113 -3.94 -5.95 7.97
N PHE A 114 -5.15 -5.52 8.35
CA PHE A 114 -5.33 -4.23 9.02
C PHE A 114 -4.68 -4.18 10.40
N THR A 115 -4.71 -5.29 11.14
CA THR A 115 -4.02 -5.43 12.44
C THR A 115 -2.51 -5.31 12.29
N GLU A 116 -1.94 -5.95 11.26
CA GLU A 116 -0.51 -5.83 10.96
C GLU A 116 -0.15 -4.41 10.54
N ALA A 117 -0.93 -3.77 9.66
CA ALA A 117 -0.74 -2.38 9.30
C ALA A 117 -0.71 -1.47 10.54
N LYS A 118 -1.65 -1.66 11.47
CA LYS A 118 -1.69 -0.92 12.74
C LYS A 118 -0.46 -1.19 13.61
N ARG A 119 -0.02 -2.44 13.70
CA ARG A 119 1.17 -2.79 14.47
C ARG A 119 2.42 -2.05 13.99
N LEU A 120 2.55 -1.91 12.67
CA LEU A 120 3.72 -1.30 12.00
C LEU A 120 3.74 0.22 12.11
N LEU A 121 2.59 0.87 12.05
CA LEU A 121 2.48 2.32 12.06
C LEU A 121 2.87 2.93 13.40
N LYS A 122 3.53 4.07 13.33
CA LYS A 122 3.71 4.99 14.47
C LYS A 122 2.36 5.52 14.91
N LYS A 123 2.27 6.01 16.16
CA LYS A 123 1.14 6.84 16.57
C LYS A 123 1.01 8.02 15.59
N GLU A 124 -0.21 8.33 15.19
CA GLU A 124 -0.49 9.36 14.17
C GLU A 124 -0.01 9.01 12.74
N GLY A 125 0.54 7.81 12.53
CA GLY A 125 0.91 7.31 11.21
C GLY A 125 -0.30 7.11 10.30
N THR A 126 -0.08 7.15 8.98
CA THR A 126 -1.15 7.09 7.97
C THR A 126 -1.24 5.73 7.30
N LEU A 127 -2.46 5.25 7.11
CA LEU A 127 -2.79 4.09 6.30
C LEU A 127 -3.47 4.55 5.02
N LEU A 128 -2.89 4.20 3.89
CA LEU A 128 -3.51 4.31 2.56
C LEU A 128 -4.17 2.98 2.19
N VAL A 129 -5.43 3.04 1.78
CA VAL A 129 -6.14 1.90 1.19
C VAL A 129 -6.62 2.30 -0.19
N VAL A 130 -6.18 1.57 -1.21
CA VAL A 130 -6.64 1.71 -2.60
C VAL A 130 -7.05 0.33 -3.10
N ASP A 131 -8.27 0.19 -3.61
CA ASP A 131 -8.71 -1.08 -4.19
C ASP A 131 -9.79 -0.85 -5.26
N TRP A 132 -10.22 -1.93 -5.90
CA TRP A 132 -11.11 -1.91 -7.05
C TRP A 132 -12.53 -1.48 -6.69
N LEU A 133 -13.10 -0.56 -7.48
CA LEU A 133 -14.52 -0.21 -7.37
C LEU A 133 -15.41 -1.42 -7.73
N PRO A 134 -16.44 -1.73 -6.93
CA PRO A 134 -17.33 -2.88 -7.17
C PRO A 134 -18.04 -2.86 -8.52
N GLY A 135 -18.36 -1.67 -9.03
CA GLY A 135 -19.14 -1.49 -10.27
C GLY A 135 -18.33 -1.51 -11.57
N SER A 136 -17.00 -1.59 -11.52
CA SER A 136 -16.16 -1.55 -12.73
C SER A 136 -16.17 -2.91 -13.44
N THR A 137 -16.74 -2.98 -14.63
CA THR A 137 -16.80 -4.21 -15.43
C THR A 137 -15.69 -4.27 -16.48
N GLY A 138 -15.29 -5.47 -16.88
CA GLY A 138 -14.34 -5.73 -17.96
C GLY A 138 -12.87 -5.57 -17.61
N ILE A 139 -12.53 -5.17 -16.37
CA ILE A 139 -11.15 -5.00 -15.91
C ILE A 139 -11.02 -5.35 -14.41
N GLY A 140 -9.86 -5.85 -14.00
CA GLY A 140 -9.55 -6.19 -12.61
C GLY A 140 -10.10 -7.57 -12.19
N PRO A 141 -10.15 -7.85 -10.86
CA PRO A 141 -10.62 -9.11 -10.33
C PRO A 141 -12.13 -9.30 -10.55
N VAL A 142 -12.59 -10.54 -10.41
CA VAL A 142 -14.03 -10.86 -10.47
C VAL A 142 -14.80 -10.05 -9.44
N LEU A 143 -16.02 -9.64 -9.78
CA LEU A 143 -16.80 -8.69 -8.96
C LEU A 143 -17.01 -9.19 -7.52
N ASP A 144 -17.32 -10.47 -7.35
CA ASP A 144 -17.58 -11.07 -6.02
C ASP A 144 -16.35 -11.11 -5.10
N ALA A 145 -15.14 -10.99 -5.65
CA ALA A 145 -13.92 -10.93 -4.85
C ALA A 145 -13.58 -9.50 -4.37
N ARG A 146 -14.20 -8.48 -4.97
CA ARG A 146 -13.87 -7.08 -4.66
C ARG A 146 -14.38 -6.68 -3.29
N VAL A 147 -13.56 -5.89 -2.60
CA VAL A 147 -13.92 -5.26 -1.32
C VAL A 147 -14.28 -3.81 -1.62
N GLY A 148 -15.53 -3.45 -1.42
CA GLY A 148 -16.00 -2.08 -1.65
C GLY A 148 -15.51 -1.08 -0.61
N PRO A 149 -15.61 0.25 -0.90
CA PRO A 149 -15.09 1.29 -0.01
C PRO A 149 -15.73 1.28 1.38
N ASP A 150 -17.02 0.99 1.49
CA ASP A 150 -17.71 0.94 2.80
C ASP A 150 -17.17 -0.23 3.65
N GLN A 151 -17.00 -1.40 3.05
CA GLN A 151 -16.44 -2.57 3.75
C GLN A 151 -14.99 -2.32 4.14
N ALA A 152 -14.15 -1.75 3.27
CA ALA A 152 -12.77 -1.42 3.58
C ALA A 152 -12.68 -0.37 4.70
N SER A 153 -13.58 0.63 4.70
CA SER A 153 -13.68 1.62 5.77
C SER A 153 -14.06 0.99 7.10
N GLN A 154 -15.01 0.06 7.13
CA GLN A 154 -15.41 -0.67 8.33
C GLN A 154 -14.26 -1.51 8.90
N LEU A 155 -13.51 -2.22 8.05
CA LEU A 155 -12.34 -3.00 8.44
C LEU A 155 -11.26 -2.11 9.09
N ALA A 156 -10.95 -0.97 8.46
CA ALA A 156 -10.01 0.00 9.00
C ALA A 156 -10.47 0.54 10.36
N GLN A 157 -11.73 0.94 10.49
CA GLN A 157 -12.30 1.44 11.74
C GLN A 157 -12.30 0.38 12.85
N SER A 158 -12.65 -0.87 12.54
CA SER A 158 -12.61 -1.98 13.50
C SER A 158 -11.19 -2.25 14.00
N ALA A 159 -10.18 -2.02 13.17
CA ALA A 159 -8.77 -2.06 13.57
C ALA A 159 -8.30 -0.82 14.36
N GLY A 160 -9.15 0.21 14.51
CA GLY A 160 -8.87 1.43 15.28
C GLY A 160 -8.20 2.52 14.47
N PHE A 161 -8.53 2.62 13.19
CA PHE A 161 -8.16 3.76 12.34
C PHE A 161 -9.34 4.74 12.22
N THR A 162 -9.02 6.02 12.02
CA THR A 162 -10.00 7.06 11.71
C THR A 162 -9.80 7.53 10.28
N LYS A 163 -10.85 7.54 9.48
CA LYS A 163 -10.79 8.05 8.09
C LYS A 163 -10.52 9.54 8.09
N LEU A 164 -9.52 9.96 7.30
CA LEU A 164 -9.18 11.36 7.10
C LEU A 164 -9.83 11.92 5.84
N THR A 165 -9.62 11.26 4.71
CA THR A 165 -10.07 11.78 3.41
C THR A 165 -10.17 10.65 2.39
N ASP A 166 -10.87 10.94 1.30
CA ASP A 166 -10.80 10.19 0.05
C ASP A 166 -9.76 10.85 -0.87
N ILE A 167 -9.11 10.05 -1.71
CA ILE A 167 -8.16 10.51 -2.73
C ILE A 167 -8.57 9.99 -4.10
N ASP A 168 -8.10 10.66 -5.15
CA ASP A 168 -8.28 10.21 -6.52
C ASP A 168 -7.29 9.08 -6.86
N ALA A 169 -7.82 7.87 -6.99
CA ALA A 169 -7.09 6.67 -7.36
C ALA A 169 -7.36 6.21 -8.81
N GLY A 170 -7.96 7.08 -9.63
CA GLY A 170 -8.33 6.78 -11.02
C GLY A 170 -9.74 6.18 -11.14
N LYS A 171 -10.16 5.95 -12.38
CA LYS A 171 -11.54 5.60 -12.75
C LYS A 171 -12.04 4.28 -12.15
N PHE A 172 -11.14 3.32 -11.92
CA PHE A 172 -11.50 1.94 -11.57
C PHE A 172 -11.26 1.60 -10.11
N HIS A 173 -10.67 2.52 -9.36
CA HIS A 173 -10.31 2.33 -7.96
C HIS A 173 -10.97 3.39 -7.06
N TYR A 174 -11.12 3.05 -5.80
CA TYR A 174 -11.30 4.03 -4.74
C TYR A 174 -9.99 4.16 -3.97
N GLY A 175 -9.79 5.33 -3.35
CA GLY A 175 -8.64 5.58 -2.48
C GLY A 175 -9.08 6.28 -1.21
N MET A 176 -8.60 5.81 -0.07
CA MET A 176 -8.92 6.35 1.25
C MET A 176 -7.66 6.45 2.10
N VAL A 177 -7.53 7.53 2.83
CA VAL A 177 -6.47 7.76 3.82
C VAL A 177 -7.07 7.72 5.22
N PHE A 178 -6.42 6.97 6.08
CA PHE A 178 -6.79 6.83 7.49
C PHE A 178 -5.61 7.23 8.38
N LYS A 179 -5.91 7.55 9.64
CA LYS A 179 -4.94 7.87 10.68
C LYS A 179 -5.04 6.85 11.81
N GLN A 180 -3.89 6.42 12.32
CA GLN A 180 -3.83 5.62 13.54
C GLN A 180 -4.09 6.52 14.75
N GLN A 181 -4.97 6.10 15.62
CA GLN A 181 -5.22 6.74 16.92
C GLN A 181 -4.24 6.28 17.99
#